data_26e1360799117ad621729a2bee5ed615
#
_entry.id   26e1360799117ad621729a2bee5ed615
#
_cell.length_a   1.000
_cell.length_b   1.000
_cell.length_c   1.000
_cell.angle_alpha   90.00
_cell.angle_beta   90.00
_cell.angle_gamma   90.00
#
_symmetry.space_group_name_H-M   'P 1'
#
loop_
_entity.id
_entity.type
_entity.pdbx_description
1 polymer ?
#
loop_
_entity_poly.entity_id
_entity_poly.type
_entity_poly.pdbx_seq_one_letter_code
_entity_poly.pdbx_strand_id
1 'polypeptide(L)' 'ELIAKKEIAYNDELYKLIDFLNKNLKNKNIILGISKNKDKAIISVYET' A
#
# COMPACT_ATOMS: atom_id res chain seq x y z
N GLU A 1 -8.11 -10.87 -0.70
CA GLU A 1 -9.24 -10.11 -1.26
C GLU A 1 -8.96 -8.62 -1.19
N LEU A 2 -9.13 -7.93 -2.30
CA LEU A 2 -8.93 -6.49 -2.38
C LEU A 2 -10.07 -5.77 -1.65
N ILE A 3 -9.71 -4.96 -0.63
CA ILE A 3 -10.70 -4.24 0.15
C ILE A 3 -10.85 -2.80 -0.35
N ALA A 4 -9.74 -2.15 -0.64
CA ALA A 4 -9.73 -0.73 -0.98
C ALA A 4 -8.56 -0.41 -1.87
N LYS A 5 -8.69 0.68 -2.61
CA LYS A 5 -7.66 1.12 -3.55
C LYS A 5 -7.74 2.63 -3.67
N LYS A 6 -6.59 3.29 -3.74
CA LYS A 6 -6.55 4.74 -3.84
C LYS A 6 -5.35 5.17 -4.65
N GLU A 7 -5.56 6.15 -5.53
CA GLU A 7 -4.49 6.74 -6.31
C GLU A 7 -4.11 8.07 -5.69
N ILE A 8 -2.82 8.28 -5.49
CA ILE A 8 -2.29 9.51 -4.91
C ILE A 8 -1.02 9.90 -5.67
N ALA A 9 -0.53 11.11 -5.41
CA ALA A 9 0.73 11.57 -6.01
C ALA A 9 1.87 10.68 -5.51
N TYR A 10 2.77 10.32 -6.42
CA TYR A 10 3.90 9.46 -6.06
C TYR A 10 4.88 10.23 -5.18
N ASN A 11 5.45 9.53 -4.20
CA ASN A 11 6.47 10.06 -3.31
C ASN A 11 7.38 8.90 -2.92
N ASP A 12 8.69 9.09 -2.95
CA ASP A 12 9.63 8.01 -2.63
C ASP A 12 9.45 7.48 -1.20
N GLU A 13 8.92 8.31 -0.31
CA GLU A 13 8.70 7.91 1.08
C GLU A 13 7.56 6.91 1.22
N LEU A 14 6.72 6.77 0.18
CA LEU A 14 5.60 5.84 0.24
C LEU A 14 6.05 4.41 0.43
N TYR A 15 7.15 4.00 -0.19
CA TYR A 15 7.66 2.64 0.00
C TYR A 15 8.02 2.37 1.45
N LYS A 16 8.58 3.37 2.12
CA LYS A 16 8.92 3.23 3.53
C LYS A 16 7.67 3.11 4.38
N LEU A 17 6.66 3.91 4.06
CA LEU A 17 5.39 3.87 4.78
C LEU A 17 4.69 2.54 4.59
N ILE A 18 4.64 2.04 3.36
CA ILE A 18 3.99 0.77 3.07
C ILE A 18 4.70 -0.37 3.80
N ASP A 19 6.03 -0.37 3.77
CA ASP A 19 6.80 -1.39 4.47
C ASP A 19 6.54 -1.36 5.98
N PHE A 20 6.52 -0.16 6.54
CA PHE A 20 6.22 0.02 7.96
C PHE A 20 4.84 -0.54 8.31
N LEU A 21 3.84 -0.21 7.51
CA LEU A 21 2.48 -0.67 7.77
C LEU A 21 2.37 -2.18 7.62
N ASN A 22 3.02 -2.77 6.62
CA ASN A 22 2.95 -4.21 6.43
C ASN A 22 3.60 -4.97 7.59
N LYS A 23 4.67 -4.43 8.15
CA LYS A 23 5.30 -5.07 9.31
C LYS A 23 4.41 -5.04 10.53
N ASN A 24 3.58 -4.01 10.63
CA ASN A 24 2.72 -3.85 11.80
C ASN A 24 1.34 -4.50 11.64
N LEU A 25 0.91 -4.73 10.40
CA LEU A 25 -0.43 -5.23 10.12
C LEU A 25 -0.47 -6.71 9.74
N LYS A 26 0.67 -7.36 9.61
CA LYS A 26 0.67 -8.75 9.14
C LYS A 26 -0.09 -9.68 10.08
N ASN A 27 -0.13 -9.38 11.37
CA ASN A 27 -0.88 -10.18 12.34
C ASN A 27 -2.37 -9.88 12.28
N LYS A 28 -2.77 -8.90 11.49
CA LYS A 28 -4.17 -8.52 11.33
C LYS A 28 -4.74 -8.99 9.99
N ASN A 29 -3.95 -9.79 9.26
CA ASN A 29 -4.35 -10.32 7.96
C ASN A 29 -4.59 -9.22 6.93
N ILE A 30 -3.86 -8.12 7.05
CA ILE A 30 -3.94 -7.00 6.11
C ILE A 30 -2.59 -6.86 5.43
N ILE A 31 -2.62 -6.72 4.11
CA ILE A 31 -1.42 -6.51 3.30
C ILE A 31 -1.67 -5.29 2.42
N LEU A 32 -0.71 -4.38 2.40
CA LEU A 32 -0.76 -3.20 1.56
C LEU A 32 0.18 -3.37 0.37
N GLY A 33 -0.31 -3.00 -0.80
CA GLY A 33 0.50 -3.03 -2.01
C GLY A 33 0.63 -1.62 -2.55
N ILE A 34 1.70 -1.39 -3.30
CA ILE A 34 1.91 -0.11 -3.96
C ILE A 34 2.41 -0.38 -5.37
N SER A 35 1.87 0.36 -6.33
CA SER A 35 2.38 0.34 -7.69
C SER A 35 2.48 1.77 -8.19
N LYS A 36 3.44 2.00 -9.07
CA LYS A 36 3.68 3.33 -9.63
C LYS A 36 3.15 3.37 -11.05
N ASN A 37 2.43 4.44 -11.36
CA ASN A 37 1.92 4.68 -12.71
C ASN A 37 2.20 6.13 -13.05
N LYS A 38 3.26 6.35 -13.83
CA LYS A 38 3.76 7.69 -14.17
C LYS A 38 4.14 8.43 -12.88
N ASP A 39 3.48 9.56 -12.59
CA ASP A 39 3.75 10.32 -11.37
C ASP A 39 2.74 10.03 -10.27
N LYS A 40 1.97 8.96 -10.42
CA LYS A 40 0.97 8.57 -9.43
C LYS A 40 1.35 7.25 -8.78
N ALA A 41 0.89 7.07 -7.56
CA ALA A 41 1.04 5.81 -6.85
C ALA A 41 -0.34 5.26 -6.55
N ILE A 42 -0.51 3.97 -6.75
CA ILE A 42 -1.77 3.29 -6.47
C ILE A 42 -1.57 2.42 -5.25
N ILE A 43 -2.28 2.74 -4.19
CA ILE A 43 -2.18 2.03 -2.92
C ILE A 43 -3.37 1.07 -2.84
N SER A 44 -3.08 -0.19 -2.58
CA SER A 44 -4.11 -1.23 -2.49
C SER A 44 -4.07 -1.86 -1.11
N VAL A 45 -5.25 -2.15 -0.58
CA VAL A 45 -5.38 -2.81 0.71
C VAL A 45 -6.02 -4.17 0.47
N TYR A 46 -5.32 -5.22 0.90
CA TYR A 46 -5.81 -6.60 0.76
C TYR A 46 -6.04 -7.22 2.11
N GLU A 47 -7.06 -8.05 2.19
CA GLU A 47 -7.33 -8.88 3.35
C GLU A 47 -7.03 -10.32 3.01
N THR A 48 -6.30 -11.02 3.88
CA THR A 48 -5.93 -12.42 3.65
C THR A 48 -6.67 -13.38 4.59
#